data_c62ec67b00a774a14a4423ec02a4994f
#
_entry.id   c62ec67b00a774a14a4423ec02a4994f
#
_cell.length_a   1.000
_cell.length_b   1.000
_cell.length_c   1.000
_cell.angle_alpha   90.00
_cell.angle_beta   90.00
_cell.angle_gamma   90.00
#
_symmetry.space_group_name_H-M   'P 1'
#
loop_
_entity.id
_entity.type
_entity.pdbx_description
1 polymer ?
#
loop_
_entity_poly.entity_id
_entity_poly.type
_entity_poly.pdbx_seq_one_letter_code
_entity_poly.pdbx_strand_id
1 'polypeptide(L)'
;GSRRWGVVFAILLIFAFGFAFNMVQANSISDTVSKVHGISPGITAVVLVVLAAPILFGGTKRIASISGVALPIIAGAYLLVAVVVIALNISALPDALGLIVRSAFGLEQAAGGIAGGMFASLINGVKRGLFSNEGGMGSAPNAAATATVSHPAKQGLVQSLGVFVDTMVVCTATALVILVSGVYDPSLTGTAAGGALTTAAVASTLGSWAIPLMTGMIFLFAFTSVLGNYSYAEVNFAFLGVKSGALTALRVLVLATVALGALVDLEVAWSVADIAMGFMALVNLVAIVRLAPWALGALRDYEKRLASRNPNSWFEGSNNPELPGDLPGDIWIGEATMETDLAAALAPILIVDEDRASQPRPTTNSDGSGPTSLG
;
A
#
# COMPACT_ATOMS: atom_id res chain seq x y z
N GLY A 1 -6.50 -10.08 25.11
CA GLY A 1 -7.50 -10.03 24.03
C GLY A 1 -8.12 -11.40 23.79
N SER A 2 -9.31 -11.44 23.22
CA SER A 2 -9.99 -12.71 22.92
C SER A 2 -9.59 -13.20 21.51
N ARG A 3 -9.00 -14.39 21.40
CA ARG A 3 -8.68 -15.03 20.12
C ARG A 3 -9.90 -15.12 19.18
N ARG A 4 -11.11 -15.20 19.75
CA ARG A 4 -12.37 -15.24 18.96
C ARG A 4 -12.54 -13.98 18.09
N TRP A 5 -12.29 -12.81 18.64
CA TRP A 5 -12.34 -11.55 17.87
C TRP A 5 -11.25 -11.47 16.81
N GLY A 6 -10.05 -12.00 17.10
CA GLY A 6 -8.99 -12.14 16.11
C GLY A 6 -9.38 -13.04 14.95
N VAL A 7 -10.08 -14.16 15.23
CA VAL A 7 -10.60 -15.05 14.18
C VAL A 7 -11.66 -14.35 13.31
N VAL A 8 -12.61 -13.62 13.91
CA VAL A 8 -13.62 -12.86 13.18
C VAL A 8 -12.92 -11.83 12.27
N PHE A 9 -11.96 -11.09 12.82
CA PHE A 9 -11.22 -10.10 12.04
C PHE A 9 -10.41 -10.73 10.90
N ALA A 10 -9.73 -11.86 11.15
CA ALA A 10 -8.97 -12.57 10.13
C ALA A 10 -9.84 -13.05 8.96
N ILE A 11 -11.06 -13.53 9.24
CA ILE A 11 -12.02 -13.94 8.20
C ILE A 11 -12.46 -12.72 7.38
N LEU A 12 -12.80 -11.61 8.04
CA LEU A 12 -13.19 -10.37 7.35
C LEU A 12 -12.03 -9.83 6.50
N LEU A 13 -10.80 -9.88 6.99
CA LEU A 13 -9.63 -9.43 6.26
C LEU A 13 -9.34 -10.30 5.04
N ILE A 14 -9.43 -11.63 5.18
CA ILE A 14 -9.27 -12.55 4.04
C ILE A 14 -10.32 -12.27 2.98
N PHE A 15 -11.57 -12.02 3.38
CA PHE A 15 -12.62 -11.65 2.44
C PHE A 15 -12.35 -10.29 1.78
N ALA A 16 -11.99 -9.27 2.57
CA ALA A 16 -11.73 -7.94 2.05
C ALA A 16 -10.52 -7.94 1.10
N PHE A 17 -9.35 -8.39 1.56
CA PHE A 17 -8.10 -8.30 0.80
C PHE A 17 -7.87 -9.48 -0.14
N GLY A 18 -8.25 -10.70 0.26
CA GLY A 18 -8.16 -11.88 -0.61
C GLY A 18 -9.18 -11.87 -1.76
N PHE A 19 -10.30 -11.15 -1.60
CA PHE A 19 -11.37 -11.11 -2.59
C PHE A 19 -11.70 -9.68 -3.04
N ALA A 20 -12.37 -8.86 -2.23
CA ALA A 20 -12.98 -7.60 -2.67
C ALA A 20 -11.98 -6.58 -3.22
N PHE A 21 -10.88 -6.33 -2.51
CA PHE A 21 -9.87 -5.37 -2.94
C PHE A 21 -9.11 -5.84 -4.19
N ASN A 22 -8.86 -7.15 -4.31
CA ASN A 22 -8.25 -7.71 -5.52
C ASN A 22 -9.15 -7.54 -6.75
N MET A 23 -10.48 -7.65 -6.58
CA MET A 23 -11.43 -7.34 -7.66
C MET A 23 -11.29 -5.90 -8.13
N VAL A 24 -11.23 -4.93 -7.20
CA VAL A 24 -11.06 -3.50 -7.55
C VAL A 24 -9.77 -3.24 -8.29
N GLN A 25 -8.65 -3.82 -7.84
CA GLN A 25 -7.36 -3.62 -8.50
C GLN A 25 -7.34 -4.22 -9.91
N ALA A 26 -7.81 -5.45 -10.07
CA ALA A 26 -7.89 -6.10 -11.38
C ALA A 26 -8.85 -5.36 -12.31
N ASN A 27 -9.98 -4.88 -11.80
CA ASN A 27 -10.93 -4.08 -12.53
C ASN A 27 -10.32 -2.75 -12.99
N SER A 28 -9.62 -2.04 -12.10
CA SER A 28 -8.96 -0.76 -12.43
C SER A 28 -7.96 -0.91 -13.58
N ILE A 29 -7.20 -2.02 -13.61
CA ILE A 29 -6.30 -2.32 -14.72
C ILE A 29 -7.11 -2.60 -15.99
N SER A 30 -8.10 -3.49 -15.90
CA SER A 30 -8.90 -3.92 -17.05
C SER A 30 -9.70 -2.78 -17.67
N ASP A 31 -10.35 -1.97 -16.85
CA ASP A 31 -11.12 -0.80 -17.28
C ASP A 31 -10.21 0.23 -17.98
N THR A 32 -9.05 0.54 -17.39
CA THR A 32 -8.09 1.47 -17.99
C THR A 32 -7.57 0.95 -19.34
N VAL A 33 -7.12 -0.31 -19.38
CA VAL A 33 -6.57 -0.91 -20.60
C VAL A 33 -7.63 -1.05 -21.69
N SER A 34 -8.87 -1.37 -21.32
CA SER A 34 -9.99 -1.48 -22.27
C SER A 34 -10.40 -0.15 -22.83
N LYS A 35 -10.59 0.90 -21.98
CA LYS A 35 -11.03 2.24 -22.42
C LYS A 35 -9.96 2.98 -23.20
N VAL A 36 -8.69 2.80 -22.84
CA VAL A 36 -7.58 3.57 -23.41
C VAL A 36 -6.98 2.88 -24.65
N HIS A 37 -6.89 1.56 -24.65
CA HIS A 37 -6.22 0.78 -25.71
C HIS A 37 -7.16 -0.16 -26.48
N GLY A 38 -8.43 -0.27 -26.10
CA GLY A 38 -9.39 -1.17 -26.75
C GLY A 38 -9.13 -2.67 -26.55
N ILE A 39 -8.29 -3.04 -25.57
CA ILE A 39 -7.98 -4.43 -25.28
C ILE A 39 -9.14 -5.04 -24.46
N SER A 40 -9.60 -6.22 -24.87
CA SER A 40 -10.75 -6.85 -24.22
C SER A 40 -10.44 -7.25 -22.77
N PRO A 41 -11.40 -7.10 -21.83
CA PRO A 41 -11.25 -7.50 -20.43
C PRO A 41 -10.81 -8.95 -20.24
N GLY A 42 -11.23 -9.86 -21.11
CA GLY A 42 -10.82 -11.28 -21.07
C GLY A 42 -9.32 -11.47 -21.31
N ILE A 43 -8.71 -10.72 -22.22
CA ILE A 43 -7.25 -10.75 -22.45
C ILE A 43 -6.53 -10.23 -21.22
N THR A 44 -6.99 -9.11 -20.67
CA THR A 44 -6.41 -8.53 -19.45
C THR A 44 -6.50 -9.49 -18.26
N ALA A 45 -7.64 -10.19 -18.08
CA ALA A 45 -7.81 -11.19 -17.05
C ALA A 45 -6.76 -12.33 -17.16
N VAL A 46 -6.57 -12.87 -18.36
CA VAL A 46 -5.56 -13.92 -18.61
C VAL A 46 -4.15 -13.41 -18.31
N VAL A 47 -3.80 -12.23 -18.80
CA VAL A 47 -2.47 -11.62 -18.57
C VAL A 47 -2.21 -11.42 -17.07
N LEU A 48 -3.18 -10.87 -16.33
CA LEU A 48 -3.06 -10.68 -14.88
C LEU A 48 -2.85 -11.99 -14.13
N VAL A 49 -3.61 -13.01 -14.45
CA VAL A 49 -3.48 -14.34 -13.83
C VAL A 49 -2.11 -14.95 -14.13
N VAL A 50 -1.66 -14.91 -15.40
CA VAL A 50 -0.36 -15.47 -15.82
C VAL A 50 0.80 -14.74 -15.13
N LEU A 51 0.71 -13.42 -14.94
CA LEU A 51 1.76 -12.64 -14.25
C LEU A 51 1.70 -12.83 -12.73
N ALA A 52 0.51 -12.90 -12.14
CA ALA A 52 0.36 -13.03 -10.69
C ALA A 52 0.69 -14.44 -10.18
N ALA A 53 0.33 -15.49 -10.92
CA ALA A 53 0.49 -16.86 -10.47
C ALA A 53 1.93 -17.20 -10.01
N PRO A 54 3.00 -17.01 -10.82
CA PRO A 54 4.36 -17.36 -10.41
C PRO A 54 4.87 -16.56 -9.21
N ILE A 55 4.31 -15.36 -8.99
CA ILE A 55 4.70 -14.50 -7.86
C ILE A 55 3.99 -14.97 -6.59
N LEU A 56 2.69 -15.22 -6.64
CA LEU A 56 1.91 -15.70 -5.50
C LEU A 56 2.40 -17.08 -5.03
N PHE A 57 2.74 -17.97 -5.95
CA PHE A 57 3.32 -19.27 -5.61
C PHE A 57 4.76 -19.17 -5.11
N GLY A 58 5.46 -18.06 -5.36
CA GLY A 58 6.79 -17.76 -4.83
C GLY A 58 6.81 -17.30 -3.36
N GLY A 59 5.63 -16.99 -2.78
CA GLY A 59 5.46 -16.63 -1.38
C GLY A 59 5.74 -15.16 -1.04
N THR A 60 5.44 -14.78 0.22
CA THR A 60 5.45 -13.38 0.70
C THR A 60 6.81 -12.70 0.61
N LYS A 61 7.94 -13.43 0.78
CA LYS A 61 9.29 -12.85 0.65
C LYS A 61 9.55 -12.30 -0.77
N ARG A 62 9.11 -13.02 -1.81
CA ARG A 62 9.25 -12.58 -3.20
C ARG A 62 8.40 -11.35 -3.48
N ILE A 63 7.19 -11.33 -2.93
CA ILE A 63 6.28 -10.18 -3.04
C ILE A 63 6.90 -8.95 -2.38
N ALA A 64 7.39 -9.05 -1.15
CA ALA A 64 8.03 -7.96 -0.43
C ALA A 64 9.23 -7.39 -1.19
N SER A 65 10.08 -8.25 -1.76
CA SER A 65 11.25 -7.83 -2.56
C SER A 65 10.84 -7.05 -3.81
N ILE A 66 9.83 -7.52 -4.55
CA ILE A 66 9.34 -6.85 -5.77
C ILE A 66 8.69 -5.51 -5.41
N SER A 67 7.74 -5.51 -4.46
CA SER A 67 6.98 -4.32 -4.09
C SER A 67 7.86 -3.26 -3.42
N GLY A 68 8.81 -3.67 -2.58
CA GLY A 68 9.71 -2.76 -1.86
C GLY A 68 10.61 -1.91 -2.77
N VAL A 69 10.95 -2.41 -3.96
CA VAL A 69 11.74 -1.66 -4.95
C VAL A 69 10.84 -0.93 -5.95
N ALA A 70 9.81 -1.61 -6.44
CA ALA A 70 8.96 -1.07 -7.51
C ALA A 70 8.13 0.14 -7.04
N LEU A 71 7.48 0.05 -5.87
CA LEU A 71 6.56 1.07 -5.41
C LEU A 71 7.19 2.47 -5.23
N PRO A 72 8.34 2.64 -4.55
CA PRO A 72 8.95 3.96 -4.41
C PRO A 72 9.34 4.60 -5.74
N ILE A 73 9.83 3.79 -6.69
CA ILE A 73 10.22 4.27 -8.01
C ILE A 73 8.99 4.74 -8.80
N ILE A 74 7.93 3.94 -8.82
CA ILE A 74 6.69 4.27 -9.56
C ILE A 74 6.02 5.48 -8.92
N ALA A 75 5.95 5.55 -7.58
CA ALA A 75 5.37 6.67 -6.87
C ALA A 75 6.14 7.96 -7.12
N GLY A 76 7.47 7.92 -7.09
CA GLY A 76 8.32 9.06 -7.42
C GLY A 76 8.13 9.54 -8.87
N ALA A 77 8.10 8.61 -9.83
CA ALA A 77 7.85 8.91 -11.23
C ALA A 77 6.45 9.52 -11.44
N TYR A 78 5.43 8.96 -10.79
CA TYR A 78 4.07 9.50 -10.85
C TYR A 78 3.98 10.92 -10.27
N LEU A 79 4.57 11.15 -9.10
CA LEU A 79 4.59 12.48 -8.49
C LEU A 79 5.32 13.51 -9.37
N LEU A 80 6.41 13.10 -10.03
CA LEU A 80 7.09 13.96 -11.00
C LEU A 80 6.17 14.35 -12.16
N VAL A 81 5.45 13.39 -12.75
CA VAL A 81 4.45 13.65 -13.80
C VAL A 81 3.37 14.58 -13.29
N ALA A 82 2.85 14.35 -12.09
CA ALA A 82 1.81 15.19 -11.48
C ALA A 82 2.30 16.63 -11.28
N VAL A 83 3.50 16.83 -10.75
CA VAL A 83 4.11 18.17 -10.57
C VAL A 83 4.26 18.87 -11.92
N VAL A 84 4.71 18.18 -12.97
CA VAL A 84 4.84 18.77 -14.31
C VAL A 84 3.49 19.18 -14.87
N VAL A 85 2.46 18.33 -14.77
CA VAL A 85 1.10 18.65 -15.25
C VAL A 85 0.52 19.87 -14.51
N ILE A 86 0.66 19.92 -13.18
CA ILE A 86 0.18 21.04 -12.37
C ILE A 86 0.94 22.32 -12.72
N ALA A 87 2.26 22.26 -12.89
CA ALA A 87 3.08 23.42 -13.25
C ALA A 87 2.73 23.99 -14.62
N LEU A 88 2.46 23.13 -15.61
CA LEU A 88 2.03 23.54 -16.93
C LEU A 88 0.62 24.16 -16.94
N ASN A 89 -0.23 23.81 -15.97
CA ASN A 89 -1.59 24.32 -15.82
C ASN A 89 -1.74 25.21 -14.58
N ILE A 90 -0.68 25.89 -14.14
CA ILE A 90 -0.66 26.64 -12.89
C ILE A 90 -1.75 27.74 -12.81
N SER A 91 -2.14 28.29 -13.95
CA SER A 91 -3.22 29.29 -14.04
C SER A 91 -4.59 28.73 -13.67
N ALA A 92 -4.84 27.43 -13.85
CA ALA A 92 -6.09 26.76 -13.48
C ALA A 92 -6.13 26.34 -11.99
N LEU A 93 -4.99 26.38 -11.30
CA LEU A 93 -4.88 25.90 -9.91
C LEU A 93 -5.80 26.67 -8.93
N PRO A 94 -5.91 28.02 -8.95
CA PRO A 94 -6.82 28.74 -8.08
C PRO A 94 -8.29 28.32 -8.25
N ASP A 95 -8.74 28.13 -9.47
CA ASP A 95 -10.11 27.70 -9.79
C ASP A 95 -10.36 26.27 -9.33
N ALA A 96 -9.42 25.36 -9.53
CA ALA A 96 -9.48 23.98 -9.04
C ALA A 96 -9.59 23.93 -7.49
N LEU A 97 -8.77 24.71 -6.79
CA LEU A 97 -8.85 24.81 -5.32
C LEU A 97 -10.18 25.43 -4.87
N GLY A 98 -10.63 26.48 -5.56
CA GLY A 98 -11.94 27.09 -5.33
C GLY A 98 -13.09 26.10 -5.51
N LEU A 99 -13.04 25.28 -6.57
CA LEU A 99 -14.02 24.23 -6.84
C LEU A 99 -14.05 23.18 -5.71
N ILE A 100 -12.88 22.71 -5.27
CA ILE A 100 -12.79 21.75 -4.15
C ILE A 100 -13.47 22.31 -2.90
N VAL A 101 -13.16 23.55 -2.51
CA VAL A 101 -13.73 24.17 -1.31
C VAL A 101 -15.23 24.38 -1.46
N ARG A 102 -15.68 24.94 -2.56
CA ARG A 102 -17.12 25.18 -2.80
C ARG A 102 -17.93 23.87 -2.81
N SER A 103 -17.40 22.83 -3.48
CA SER A 103 -18.07 21.51 -3.52
C SER A 103 -18.07 20.82 -2.17
N ALA A 104 -16.99 20.91 -1.40
CA ALA A 104 -16.91 20.31 -0.06
C ALA A 104 -17.95 20.90 0.90
N PHE A 105 -18.23 22.18 0.79
CA PHE A 105 -19.25 22.86 1.58
C PHE A 105 -20.65 22.89 0.95
N GLY A 106 -20.86 22.14 -0.14
CA GLY A 106 -22.16 22.01 -0.80
C GLY A 106 -22.65 23.28 -1.51
N LEU A 107 -21.78 24.27 -1.74
CA LEU A 107 -22.15 25.57 -2.32
C LEU A 107 -22.54 25.48 -3.81
N GLU A 108 -22.17 24.41 -4.48
CA GLU A 108 -22.54 24.12 -5.88
C GLU A 108 -23.89 23.40 -6.01
N GLN A 109 -24.52 23.03 -4.90
CA GLN A 109 -25.71 22.17 -4.87
C GLN A 109 -27.01 22.99 -4.62
N ALA A 110 -27.67 23.45 -5.68
CA ALA A 110 -28.85 24.27 -5.54
C ALA A 110 -30.12 23.53 -5.07
N ALA A 111 -30.29 22.24 -5.35
CA ALA A 111 -31.55 21.52 -5.13
C ALA A 111 -31.53 20.48 -3.98
N GLY A 112 -30.39 19.94 -3.64
CA GLY A 112 -30.23 18.95 -2.55
C GLY A 112 -29.92 19.55 -1.18
N GLY A 113 -29.71 20.86 -1.15
CA GLY A 113 -29.26 21.61 0.00
C GLY A 113 -27.79 21.40 0.36
N ILE A 114 -27.20 22.41 0.96
CA ILE A 114 -25.79 22.45 1.40
C ILE A 114 -25.47 21.23 2.30
N ALA A 115 -26.36 20.87 3.20
CA ALA A 115 -26.20 19.74 4.12
C ALA A 115 -26.04 18.38 3.39
N GLY A 116 -26.81 18.16 2.32
CA GLY A 116 -26.72 16.93 1.52
C GLY A 116 -25.38 16.80 0.78
N GLY A 117 -24.90 17.89 0.19
CA GLY A 117 -23.60 17.93 -0.49
C GLY A 117 -22.43 17.73 0.48
N MET A 118 -22.45 18.39 1.63
CA MET A 118 -21.43 18.20 2.68
C MET A 118 -21.41 16.76 3.19
N PHE A 119 -22.58 16.16 3.44
CA PHE A 119 -22.65 14.78 3.91
C PHE A 119 -22.13 13.80 2.85
N ALA A 120 -22.50 13.98 1.59
CA ALA A 120 -21.99 13.16 0.50
C ALA A 120 -20.47 13.27 0.35
N SER A 121 -19.92 14.48 0.43
CA SER A 121 -18.45 14.73 0.40
C SER A 121 -17.77 14.04 1.57
N LEU A 122 -18.31 14.15 2.78
CA LEU A 122 -17.79 13.50 3.97
C LEU A 122 -17.76 11.96 3.82
N ILE A 123 -18.89 11.36 3.45
CA ILE A 123 -18.99 9.90 3.31
C ILE A 123 -18.06 9.38 2.21
N ASN A 124 -18.02 10.03 1.05
CA ASN A 124 -17.13 9.62 -0.03
C ASN A 124 -15.66 9.83 0.33
N GLY A 125 -15.32 10.93 0.99
CA GLY A 125 -13.96 11.19 1.47
C GLY A 125 -13.49 10.13 2.47
N VAL A 126 -14.32 9.77 3.45
CA VAL A 126 -14.02 8.70 4.41
C VAL A 126 -13.84 7.35 3.70
N LYS A 127 -14.77 6.97 2.81
CA LYS A 127 -14.69 5.70 2.07
C LYS A 127 -13.39 5.62 1.23
N ARG A 128 -13.09 6.64 0.48
CA ARG A 128 -11.89 6.65 -0.41
C ARG A 128 -10.60 6.75 0.39
N GLY A 129 -10.57 7.54 1.47
CA GLY A 129 -9.44 7.59 2.40
C GLY A 129 -9.17 6.25 3.06
N LEU A 130 -10.18 5.59 3.61
CA LEU A 130 -10.04 4.24 4.18
C LEU A 130 -9.50 3.23 3.16
N PHE A 131 -9.96 3.31 1.92
CA PHE A 131 -9.48 2.43 0.85
C PHE A 131 -8.01 2.67 0.51
N SER A 132 -7.60 3.94 0.37
CA SER A 132 -6.26 4.32 -0.10
C SER A 132 -5.18 4.06 0.95
N ASN A 133 -5.36 4.58 2.17
CA ASN A 133 -4.34 4.53 3.21
C ASN A 133 -4.54 3.42 4.25
N GLU A 134 -5.65 2.66 4.15
CA GLU A 134 -6.03 1.59 5.07
C GLU A 134 -6.14 2.03 6.55
N GLY A 135 -6.15 3.34 6.80
CA GLY A 135 -6.19 3.92 8.14
C GLY A 135 -7.48 3.57 8.88
N GLY A 136 -7.35 2.86 9.99
CA GLY A 136 -8.52 2.44 10.79
C GLY A 136 -9.16 1.11 10.36
N MET A 137 -8.75 0.50 9.25
CA MET A 137 -9.25 -0.82 8.82
C MET A 137 -8.60 -2.00 9.54
N GLY A 138 -7.36 -1.84 10.05
CA GLY A 138 -6.63 -2.89 10.75
C GLY A 138 -5.81 -3.82 9.87
N SER A 139 -5.70 -3.55 8.57
CA SER A 139 -4.83 -4.29 7.65
C SER A 139 -3.36 -3.89 7.79
N ALA A 140 -3.05 -2.60 7.82
CA ALA A 140 -1.70 -2.09 7.96
C ALA A 140 -0.91 -2.69 9.15
N PRO A 141 -1.49 -2.95 10.34
CA PRO A 141 -0.82 -3.64 11.43
C PRO A 141 -0.25 -5.02 11.08
N ASN A 142 -0.80 -5.72 10.08
CA ASN A 142 -0.26 -7.02 9.65
C ASN A 142 1.12 -6.88 8.99
N ALA A 143 1.33 -5.83 8.19
CA ALA A 143 2.65 -5.52 7.63
C ALA A 143 3.57 -4.91 8.71
N ALA A 144 3.03 -3.99 9.53
CA ALA A 144 3.79 -3.34 10.60
C ALA A 144 4.37 -4.34 11.60
N ALA A 145 3.64 -5.43 11.90
CA ALA A 145 4.09 -6.47 12.81
C ALA A 145 5.30 -7.28 12.29
N THR A 146 5.62 -7.21 11.00
CA THR A 146 6.79 -7.89 10.42
C THR A 146 8.06 -7.04 10.49
N ALA A 147 7.95 -5.77 10.88
CA ALA A 147 9.09 -4.86 10.93
C ALA A 147 9.93 -5.09 12.19
N THR A 148 11.24 -5.22 12.02
CA THR A 148 12.20 -5.28 13.13
C THR A 148 12.54 -3.87 13.58
N VAL A 149 12.07 -3.48 14.76
CA VAL A 149 12.26 -2.15 15.33
C VAL A 149 12.61 -2.26 16.81
N SER A 150 13.41 -1.31 17.32
CA SER A 150 13.75 -1.26 18.75
C SER A 150 12.61 -0.78 19.64
N HIS A 151 11.58 -0.13 19.05
CA HIS A 151 10.46 0.43 19.80
C HIS A 151 9.19 0.47 18.91
N PRO A 152 8.02 0.00 19.41
CA PRO A 152 6.79 -0.06 18.60
C PRO A 152 6.31 1.33 18.13
N ALA A 153 6.56 2.40 18.90
CA ALA A 153 6.21 3.76 18.49
C ALA A 153 6.93 4.20 17.21
N LYS A 154 8.17 3.74 16.95
CA LYS A 154 8.88 4.04 15.69
C LYS A 154 8.09 3.55 14.49
N GLN A 155 7.61 2.31 14.55
CA GLN A 155 6.80 1.75 13.47
C GLN A 155 5.44 2.45 13.34
N GLY A 156 4.82 2.81 14.46
CA GLY A 156 3.59 3.61 14.46
C GLY A 156 3.76 4.98 13.78
N LEU A 157 4.87 5.68 14.05
CA LEU A 157 5.19 6.96 13.40
C LEU A 157 5.45 6.80 11.90
N VAL A 158 6.15 5.75 11.49
CA VAL A 158 6.37 5.44 10.05
C VAL A 158 5.04 5.19 9.35
N GLN A 159 4.12 4.42 9.96
CA GLN A 159 2.79 4.17 9.39
C GLN A 159 1.97 5.47 9.31
N SER A 160 2.03 6.33 10.34
CA SER A 160 1.34 7.62 10.32
C SER A 160 1.87 8.55 9.22
N LEU A 161 3.19 8.57 9.00
CA LEU A 161 3.80 9.29 7.89
C LEU A 161 3.35 8.74 6.54
N GLY A 162 3.24 7.41 6.41
CA GLY A 162 2.73 6.76 5.21
C GLY A 162 1.31 7.21 4.87
N VAL A 163 0.40 7.20 5.83
CA VAL A 163 -0.98 7.71 5.69
C VAL A 163 -1.01 9.17 5.25
N PHE A 164 -0.16 10.01 5.87
CA PHE A 164 -0.05 11.43 5.51
C PHE A 164 0.42 11.62 4.06
N VAL A 165 1.49 10.93 3.67
CA VAL A 165 2.05 11.01 2.30
C VAL A 165 1.04 10.50 1.26
N ASP A 166 0.39 9.37 1.53
CA ASP A 166 -0.63 8.84 0.62
C ASP A 166 -1.76 9.86 0.38
N THR A 167 -2.36 10.37 1.44
CA THR A 167 -3.54 11.22 1.32
C THR A 167 -3.18 12.66 0.92
N MET A 168 -2.22 13.28 1.62
CA MET A 168 -1.92 14.71 1.43
C MET A 168 -1.02 14.99 0.23
N VAL A 169 -0.22 14.01 -0.20
CA VAL A 169 0.67 14.20 -1.35
C VAL A 169 0.12 13.49 -2.58
N VAL A 170 -0.03 12.17 -2.54
CA VAL A 170 -0.37 11.38 -3.75
C VAL A 170 -1.82 11.60 -4.19
N CYS A 171 -2.78 11.47 -3.27
CA CYS A 171 -4.21 11.66 -3.60
C CYS A 171 -4.51 13.11 -3.97
N THR A 172 -3.93 14.09 -3.27
CA THR A 172 -4.11 15.51 -3.59
C THR A 172 -3.50 15.84 -4.96
N ALA A 173 -2.29 15.34 -5.26
CA ALA A 173 -1.67 15.53 -6.58
C ALA A 173 -2.56 14.95 -7.69
N THR A 174 -3.11 13.75 -7.50
CA THR A 174 -4.01 13.11 -8.48
C THR A 174 -5.28 13.94 -8.70
N ALA A 175 -5.91 14.41 -7.62
CA ALA A 175 -7.11 15.24 -7.72
C ALA A 175 -6.82 16.55 -8.46
N LEU A 176 -5.71 17.22 -8.15
CA LEU A 176 -5.30 18.43 -8.82
C LEU A 176 -4.99 18.20 -10.30
N VAL A 177 -4.28 17.13 -10.66
CA VAL A 177 -4.02 16.76 -12.07
C VAL A 177 -5.33 16.66 -12.84
N ILE A 178 -6.33 15.98 -12.29
CA ILE A 178 -7.64 15.82 -12.94
C ILE A 178 -8.35 17.16 -13.08
N LEU A 179 -8.37 17.99 -12.04
CA LEU A 179 -9.12 19.24 -12.03
C LEU A 179 -8.46 20.33 -12.90
N VAL A 180 -7.12 20.48 -12.84
CA VAL A 180 -6.44 21.51 -13.65
C VAL A 180 -6.37 21.18 -15.13
N SER A 181 -6.53 19.91 -15.49
CA SER A 181 -6.52 19.46 -16.89
C SER A 181 -7.76 19.83 -17.67
N GLY A 182 -8.86 20.18 -17.00
CA GLY A 182 -10.15 20.50 -17.61
C GLY A 182 -10.91 19.32 -18.20
N VAL A 183 -10.44 18.07 -18.02
CA VAL A 183 -11.15 16.87 -18.53
C VAL A 183 -12.25 16.37 -17.57
N TYR A 184 -12.31 16.90 -16.37
CA TYR A 184 -13.34 16.53 -15.40
C TYR A 184 -14.65 17.22 -15.75
N ASP A 185 -15.66 16.40 -16.05
CA ASP A 185 -17.03 16.85 -16.25
C ASP A 185 -17.96 16.18 -15.22
N PRO A 186 -18.51 16.92 -14.27
CA PRO A 186 -19.39 16.38 -13.24
C PRO A 186 -20.71 15.82 -13.78
N SER A 187 -21.10 16.17 -15.02
CA SER A 187 -22.30 15.63 -15.67
C SER A 187 -22.12 14.21 -16.21
N LEU A 188 -20.89 13.78 -16.40
CA LEU A 188 -20.54 12.44 -16.89
C LEU A 188 -20.43 11.45 -15.72
N THR A 189 -21.52 11.25 -15.00
CA THR A 189 -21.58 10.28 -13.91
C THR A 189 -21.39 8.85 -14.43
N GLY A 190 -20.37 8.16 -13.92
CA GLY A 190 -20.15 6.71 -14.08
C GLY A 190 -19.30 6.25 -15.25
N THR A 191 -19.12 7.04 -16.32
CA THR A 191 -18.40 6.58 -17.54
C THR A 191 -16.94 6.97 -17.61
N ALA A 192 -16.53 8.04 -16.94
CA ALA A 192 -15.16 8.57 -16.95
C ALA A 192 -14.58 8.61 -15.53
N ALA A 193 -14.53 7.45 -14.86
CA ALA A 193 -13.94 7.33 -13.52
C ALA A 193 -12.69 6.45 -13.54
N GLY A 194 -11.93 6.48 -12.46
CA GLY A 194 -10.78 5.62 -12.28
C GLY A 194 -9.54 6.00 -13.07
N GLY A 195 -8.70 5.00 -13.39
CA GLY A 195 -7.41 5.21 -14.03
C GLY A 195 -7.48 5.79 -15.43
N ALA A 196 -8.56 5.52 -16.18
CA ALA A 196 -8.76 6.09 -17.50
C ALA A 196 -8.91 7.63 -17.47
N LEU A 197 -9.62 8.17 -16.46
CA LEU A 197 -9.75 9.62 -16.28
C LEU A 197 -8.41 10.28 -15.95
N THR A 198 -7.62 9.67 -15.06
CA THR A 198 -6.28 10.17 -14.73
C THR A 198 -5.36 10.12 -15.97
N THR A 199 -5.45 9.05 -16.77
CA THR A 199 -4.68 8.94 -18.01
C THR A 199 -5.07 10.03 -19.01
N ALA A 200 -6.37 10.29 -19.18
CA ALA A 200 -6.87 11.34 -20.04
C ALA A 200 -6.42 12.73 -19.56
N ALA A 201 -6.45 12.98 -18.26
CA ALA A 201 -6.01 14.23 -17.64
C ALA A 201 -4.51 14.52 -17.90
N VAL A 202 -3.66 13.52 -17.75
CA VAL A 202 -2.23 13.65 -18.04
C VAL A 202 -2.01 13.83 -19.55
N ALA A 203 -2.69 13.04 -20.39
CA ALA A 203 -2.56 13.09 -21.84
C ALA A 203 -3.05 14.41 -22.46
N SER A 204 -4.07 15.05 -21.88
CA SER A 204 -4.55 16.35 -22.34
C SER A 204 -3.48 17.46 -22.20
N THR A 205 -2.60 17.33 -21.22
CA THR A 205 -1.52 18.30 -20.96
C THR A 205 -0.21 17.93 -21.65
N LEU A 206 0.21 16.65 -21.53
CA LEU A 206 1.52 16.19 -22.01
C LEU A 206 1.49 15.62 -23.43
N GLY A 207 0.29 15.34 -23.96
CA GLY A 207 0.11 14.72 -25.27
C GLY A 207 -0.03 13.20 -25.21
N SER A 208 -0.34 12.59 -26.34
CA SER A 208 -0.68 11.17 -26.46
C SER A 208 0.45 10.20 -26.09
N TRP A 209 1.71 10.66 -26.12
CA TRP A 209 2.86 9.84 -25.70
C TRP A 209 2.81 9.46 -24.20
N ALA A 210 2.10 10.25 -23.38
CA ALA A 210 1.94 9.97 -21.96
C ALA A 210 0.94 8.84 -21.68
N ILE A 211 0.11 8.47 -22.65
CA ILE A 211 -0.90 7.41 -22.49
C ILE A 211 -0.28 6.07 -22.09
N PRO A 212 0.67 5.49 -22.85
CA PRO A 212 1.27 4.22 -22.47
C PRO A 212 2.04 4.31 -21.16
N LEU A 213 2.66 5.45 -20.85
CA LEU A 213 3.35 5.68 -19.58
C LEU A 213 2.36 5.59 -18.39
N MET A 214 1.25 6.31 -18.48
CA MET A 214 0.23 6.29 -17.42
C MET A 214 -0.44 4.94 -17.28
N THR A 215 -0.75 4.28 -18.39
CA THR A 215 -1.29 2.90 -18.34
C THR A 215 -0.32 1.94 -17.64
N GLY A 216 0.98 2.04 -17.94
CA GLY A 216 2.02 1.26 -17.27
C GLY A 216 2.11 1.55 -15.77
N MET A 217 2.05 2.81 -15.36
CA MET A 217 2.05 3.20 -13.95
C MET A 217 0.83 2.66 -13.21
N ILE A 218 -0.37 2.82 -13.76
CA ILE A 218 -1.62 2.31 -13.17
C ILE A 218 -1.58 0.78 -13.06
N PHE A 219 -1.10 0.12 -14.11
CA PHE A 219 -0.91 -1.33 -14.09
C PHE A 219 0.01 -1.75 -12.94
N LEU A 220 1.17 -1.12 -12.81
CA LEU A 220 2.15 -1.48 -11.78
C LEU A 220 1.63 -1.18 -10.36
N PHE A 221 0.99 -0.03 -10.13
CA PHE A 221 0.37 0.29 -8.84
C PHE A 221 -0.70 -0.73 -8.45
N ALA A 222 -1.66 -0.99 -9.33
CA ALA A 222 -2.75 -1.90 -9.03
C ALA A 222 -2.26 -3.36 -8.93
N PHE A 223 -1.31 -3.76 -9.78
CA PHE A 223 -0.74 -5.10 -9.72
C PHE A 223 0.06 -5.35 -8.44
N THR A 224 0.88 -4.39 -8.00
CA THR A 224 1.60 -4.52 -6.72
C THR A 224 0.64 -4.53 -5.53
N SER A 225 -0.50 -3.82 -5.62
CA SER A 225 -1.56 -3.89 -4.62
C SER A 225 -2.21 -5.27 -4.56
N VAL A 226 -2.43 -5.95 -5.69
CA VAL A 226 -2.90 -7.36 -5.72
C VAL A 226 -1.94 -8.26 -4.93
N LEU A 227 -0.64 -8.08 -5.12
CA LEU A 227 0.38 -8.86 -4.42
C LEU A 227 0.38 -8.56 -2.91
N GLY A 228 0.27 -7.30 -2.52
CA GLY A 228 0.17 -6.88 -1.12
C GLY A 228 -1.08 -7.43 -0.43
N ASN A 229 -2.23 -7.33 -1.08
CA ASN A 229 -3.51 -7.85 -0.61
C ASN A 229 -3.44 -9.37 -0.33
N TYR A 230 -2.81 -10.12 -1.24
CA TYR A 230 -2.57 -11.54 -1.02
C TYR A 230 -1.70 -11.78 0.22
N SER A 231 -0.66 -10.97 0.46
CA SER A 231 0.21 -11.13 1.63
C SER A 231 -0.57 -10.94 2.93
N TYR A 232 -1.47 -9.97 3.00
CA TYR A 232 -2.36 -9.80 4.16
C TYR A 232 -3.28 -11.00 4.35
N ALA A 233 -3.87 -11.52 3.27
CA ALA A 233 -4.71 -12.70 3.32
C ALA A 233 -3.92 -13.94 3.79
N GLU A 234 -2.69 -14.15 3.31
CA GLU A 234 -1.82 -15.28 3.69
C GLU A 234 -1.46 -15.24 5.18
N VAL A 235 -1.08 -14.09 5.72
CA VAL A 235 -0.76 -13.93 7.15
C VAL A 235 -1.97 -14.26 8.03
N ASN A 236 -3.15 -13.77 7.67
CA ASN A 236 -4.36 -14.04 8.43
C ASN A 236 -4.83 -15.50 8.27
N PHE A 237 -4.60 -16.10 7.13
CA PHE A 237 -4.86 -17.52 6.89
C PHE A 237 -3.97 -18.40 7.77
N ALA A 238 -2.68 -18.05 7.92
CA ALA A 238 -1.77 -18.70 8.83
C ALA A 238 -2.19 -18.53 10.29
N PHE A 239 -2.67 -17.34 10.69
CA PHE A 239 -3.22 -17.10 12.03
C PHE A 239 -4.40 -18.02 12.38
N LEU A 240 -5.22 -18.38 11.40
CA LEU A 240 -6.32 -19.33 11.58
C LEU A 240 -5.85 -20.78 11.83
N GLY A 241 -4.57 -21.08 11.64
CA GLY A 241 -3.99 -22.41 11.85
C GLY A 241 -4.36 -23.41 10.77
N VAL A 242 -4.62 -22.95 9.55
CA VAL A 242 -5.06 -23.80 8.44
C VAL A 242 -3.87 -24.58 7.86
N LYS A 243 -4.08 -25.84 7.48
CA LYS A 243 -3.02 -26.73 6.95
C LYS A 243 -2.44 -26.19 5.63
N SER A 244 -1.17 -26.50 5.36
CA SER A 244 -0.45 -25.96 4.19
C SER A 244 -1.11 -26.26 2.84
N GLY A 245 -1.83 -27.36 2.69
CA GLY A 245 -2.59 -27.65 1.46
C GLY A 245 -3.70 -26.65 1.14
N ALA A 246 -4.30 -26.03 2.16
CA ALA A 246 -5.32 -25.01 1.97
C ALA A 246 -4.73 -23.65 1.54
N LEU A 247 -3.42 -23.41 1.71
CA LEU A 247 -2.75 -22.22 1.18
C LEU A 247 -2.77 -22.21 -0.35
N THR A 248 -2.65 -23.37 -1.00
CA THR A 248 -2.81 -23.50 -2.44
C THR A 248 -4.23 -23.12 -2.87
N ALA A 249 -5.25 -23.53 -2.09
CA ALA A 249 -6.63 -23.14 -2.37
C ALA A 249 -6.83 -21.62 -2.24
N LEU A 250 -6.21 -20.96 -1.24
CA LEU A 250 -6.24 -19.51 -1.12
C LEU A 250 -5.60 -18.83 -2.34
N ARG A 251 -4.44 -19.30 -2.81
CA ARG A 251 -3.77 -18.77 -4.02
C ARG A 251 -4.64 -18.89 -5.26
N VAL A 252 -5.25 -20.06 -5.47
CA VAL A 252 -6.17 -20.27 -6.57
C VAL A 252 -7.40 -19.38 -6.46
N LEU A 253 -7.96 -19.22 -5.25
CA LEU A 253 -9.09 -18.32 -5.01
C LEU A 253 -8.73 -16.87 -5.36
N VAL A 254 -7.58 -16.37 -4.93
CA VAL A 254 -7.10 -15.01 -5.25
C VAL A 254 -6.92 -14.84 -6.76
N LEU A 255 -6.33 -15.81 -7.46
CA LEU A 255 -6.20 -15.75 -8.92
C LEU A 255 -7.56 -15.75 -9.63
N ALA A 256 -8.51 -16.57 -9.17
CA ALA A 256 -9.87 -16.55 -9.67
C ALA A 256 -10.57 -15.21 -9.43
N THR A 257 -10.31 -14.60 -8.29
CA THR A 257 -10.83 -13.26 -7.95
C THR A 257 -10.23 -12.17 -8.84
N VAL A 258 -8.94 -12.24 -9.13
CA VAL A 258 -8.27 -11.33 -10.07
C VAL A 258 -8.89 -11.46 -11.46
N ALA A 259 -9.12 -12.69 -11.93
CA ALA A 259 -9.78 -12.92 -13.23
C ALA A 259 -11.21 -12.36 -13.22
N LEU A 260 -12.00 -12.66 -12.18
CA LEU A 260 -13.36 -12.16 -12.03
C LEU A 260 -13.40 -10.63 -11.97
N GLY A 261 -12.51 -10.01 -11.19
CA GLY A 261 -12.40 -8.57 -11.06
C GLY A 261 -12.13 -7.85 -12.39
N ALA A 262 -11.32 -8.45 -13.25
CA ALA A 262 -11.08 -7.90 -14.59
C ALA A 262 -12.30 -7.96 -15.51
N LEU A 263 -13.31 -8.78 -15.20
CA LEU A 263 -14.49 -9.01 -16.03
C LEU A 263 -15.76 -8.33 -15.53
N VAL A 264 -15.84 -7.98 -14.24
CA VAL A 264 -17.02 -7.33 -13.65
C VAL A 264 -17.01 -5.84 -13.90
N ASP A 265 -18.19 -5.21 -13.75
CA ASP A 265 -18.32 -3.75 -13.84
C ASP A 265 -17.67 -3.05 -12.63
N LEU A 266 -17.14 -1.85 -12.87
CA LEU A 266 -16.45 -1.02 -11.88
C LEU A 266 -17.31 -0.77 -10.63
N GLU A 267 -18.60 -0.49 -10.82
CA GLU A 267 -19.55 -0.23 -9.74
C GLU A 267 -19.73 -1.44 -8.83
N VAL A 268 -19.80 -2.64 -9.41
CA VAL A 268 -19.92 -3.90 -8.66
C VAL A 268 -18.68 -4.15 -7.82
N ALA A 269 -17.48 -4.00 -8.42
CA ALA A 269 -16.22 -4.20 -7.72
C ALA A 269 -16.10 -3.25 -6.51
N TRP A 270 -16.42 -1.96 -6.69
CA TRP A 270 -16.38 -0.97 -5.61
C TRP A 270 -17.46 -1.20 -4.54
N SER A 271 -18.67 -1.61 -4.92
CA SER A 271 -19.72 -1.90 -3.95
C SER A 271 -19.35 -3.04 -3.01
N VAL A 272 -18.77 -4.12 -3.55
CA VAL A 272 -18.27 -5.25 -2.75
C VAL A 272 -17.14 -4.82 -1.83
N ALA A 273 -16.21 -4.00 -2.31
CA ALA A 273 -15.10 -3.48 -1.52
C ALA A 273 -15.57 -2.56 -0.39
N ASP A 274 -16.51 -1.64 -0.65
CA ASP A 274 -17.07 -0.72 0.34
C ASP A 274 -17.76 -1.48 1.48
N ILE A 275 -18.50 -2.56 1.18
CA ILE A 275 -19.14 -3.42 2.19
C ILE A 275 -18.08 -4.15 3.03
N ALA A 276 -17.10 -4.78 2.39
CA ALA A 276 -16.06 -5.52 3.08
C ALA A 276 -15.22 -4.60 4.01
N MET A 277 -14.85 -3.43 3.50
CA MET A 277 -14.13 -2.39 4.24
C MET A 277 -14.93 -1.89 5.44
N GLY A 278 -16.24 -1.64 5.28
CA GLY A 278 -17.09 -1.17 6.35
C GLY A 278 -17.14 -2.15 7.53
N PHE A 279 -17.29 -3.45 7.27
CA PHE A 279 -17.27 -4.46 8.33
C PHE A 279 -15.89 -4.56 9.01
N MET A 280 -14.79 -4.53 8.25
CA MET A 280 -13.46 -4.51 8.83
C MET A 280 -13.23 -3.30 9.73
N ALA A 281 -13.55 -2.10 9.24
CA ALA A 281 -13.37 -0.85 9.97
C ALA A 281 -14.17 -0.87 11.29
N LEU A 282 -15.43 -1.31 11.28
CA LEU A 282 -16.25 -1.39 12.50
C LEU A 282 -15.59 -2.28 13.56
N VAL A 283 -15.10 -3.47 13.19
CA VAL A 283 -14.45 -4.38 14.14
C VAL A 283 -13.14 -3.78 14.65
N ASN A 284 -12.35 -3.19 13.75
CA ASN A 284 -11.05 -2.63 14.12
C ASN A 284 -11.16 -1.35 14.95
N LEU A 285 -12.14 -0.49 14.72
CA LEU A 285 -12.37 0.71 15.54
C LEU A 285 -12.62 0.36 17.00
N VAL A 286 -13.37 -0.72 17.28
CA VAL A 286 -13.54 -1.22 18.65
C VAL A 286 -12.22 -1.69 19.24
N ALA A 287 -11.37 -2.33 18.45
CA ALA A 287 -10.04 -2.74 18.89
C ALA A 287 -9.13 -1.53 19.17
N ILE A 288 -9.13 -0.54 18.28
CA ILE A 288 -8.33 0.71 18.43
C ILE A 288 -8.71 1.41 19.74
N VAL A 289 -9.99 1.63 20.01
CA VAL A 289 -10.45 2.29 21.24
C VAL A 289 -9.98 1.53 22.49
N ARG A 290 -10.05 0.20 22.47
CA ARG A 290 -9.60 -0.63 23.59
C ARG A 290 -8.09 -0.71 23.76
N LEU A 291 -7.33 -0.61 22.66
CA LEU A 291 -5.87 -0.66 22.67
C LEU A 291 -5.22 0.73 22.76
N ALA A 292 -6.00 1.81 22.65
CA ALA A 292 -5.49 3.18 22.73
C ALA A 292 -4.65 3.46 23.99
N PRO A 293 -5.00 3.01 25.21
CA PRO A 293 -4.16 3.22 26.38
C PRO A 293 -2.76 2.60 26.26
N TRP A 294 -2.64 1.44 25.61
CA TRP A 294 -1.38 0.76 25.33
C TRP A 294 -0.53 1.52 24.30
N ALA A 295 -1.16 1.97 23.23
CA ALA A 295 -0.48 2.74 22.17
C ALA A 295 0.02 4.09 22.69
N LEU A 296 -0.82 4.79 23.47
CA LEU A 296 -0.44 6.07 24.11
C LEU A 296 0.62 5.87 25.21
N GLY A 297 0.58 4.75 25.92
CA GLY A 297 1.62 4.37 26.87
C GLY A 297 2.96 4.15 26.19
N ALA A 298 2.99 3.37 25.12
CA ALA A 298 4.19 3.15 24.31
C ALA A 298 4.74 4.46 23.72
N LEU A 299 3.87 5.38 23.27
CA LEU A 299 4.29 6.69 22.77
C LEU A 299 4.95 7.52 23.89
N ARG A 300 4.35 7.57 25.08
CA ARG A 300 4.93 8.29 26.24
C ARG A 300 6.29 7.73 26.66
N ASP A 301 6.44 6.39 26.65
CA ASP A 301 7.72 5.73 26.90
C ASP A 301 8.77 6.19 25.88
N TYR A 302 8.40 6.19 24.61
CA TYR A 302 9.29 6.64 23.52
C TYR A 302 9.71 8.12 23.67
N GLU A 303 8.77 9.02 24.00
CA GLU A 303 9.04 10.44 24.23
C GLU A 303 10.01 10.64 25.41
N LYS A 304 9.85 9.91 26.50
CA LYS A 304 10.78 9.92 27.65
C LYS A 304 12.18 9.46 27.27
N ARG A 305 12.29 8.42 26.44
CA ARG A 305 13.59 7.92 25.93
C ARG A 305 14.26 8.92 25.01
N LEU A 306 13.51 9.61 24.16
CA LEU A 306 14.01 10.72 23.35
C LEU A 306 14.56 11.84 24.23
N ALA A 307 13.84 12.25 25.27
CA ALA A 307 14.25 13.30 26.20
C ALA A 307 15.52 12.94 26.99
N SER A 308 15.69 11.65 27.34
CA SER A 308 16.89 11.12 28.03
C SER A 308 18.09 10.87 27.09
N ARG A 309 17.99 11.21 25.82
CA ARG A 309 18.99 10.98 24.77
C ARG A 309 19.35 9.50 24.54
N ASN A 310 18.46 8.58 24.88
CA ASN A 310 18.61 7.15 24.61
C ASN A 310 17.48 6.59 23.73
N PRO A 311 17.30 7.10 22.50
CA PRO A 311 16.19 6.71 21.62
C PRO A 311 16.30 5.30 21.05
N ASN A 312 17.46 4.67 21.17
CA ASN A 312 17.74 3.35 20.62
C ASN A 312 17.71 2.24 21.67
N SER A 313 17.40 2.56 22.94
CA SER A 313 17.17 1.52 23.93
C SER A 313 15.94 0.69 23.57
N TRP A 314 16.05 -0.61 23.80
CA TRP A 314 14.96 -1.56 23.52
C TRP A 314 13.75 -1.26 24.38
N PHE A 315 12.58 -1.40 23.78
CA PHE A 315 11.31 -1.28 24.48
C PHE A 315 11.04 -2.53 25.30
N GLU A 316 10.64 -2.35 26.54
CA GLU A 316 10.19 -3.43 27.42
C GLU A 316 8.69 -3.42 27.55
N GLY A 317 8.06 -4.55 27.22
CA GLY A 317 6.62 -4.74 27.32
C GLY A 317 6.15 -5.27 28.68
N SER A 318 7.07 -5.68 29.55
CA SER A 318 6.81 -6.13 30.93
C SER A 318 7.31 -5.10 31.93
N ASN A 319 6.57 -4.94 33.04
CA ASN A 319 6.93 -4.02 34.11
C ASN A 319 7.17 -2.55 33.65
N ASN A 320 6.63 -2.15 32.50
CA ASN A 320 6.78 -0.81 31.98
C ASN A 320 5.75 0.13 32.64
N PRO A 321 6.19 1.17 33.40
CA PRO A 321 5.28 2.03 34.16
C PRO A 321 4.36 2.88 33.28
N GLU A 322 4.67 3.03 31.98
CA GLU A 322 3.84 3.80 31.04
C GLU A 322 2.70 2.97 30.45
N LEU A 323 2.76 1.65 30.57
CA LEU A 323 1.74 0.76 30.04
C LEU A 323 0.67 0.43 31.09
N PRO A 324 -0.57 0.14 30.65
CA PRO A 324 -1.65 -0.28 31.56
C PRO A 324 -1.42 -1.66 32.21
N GLY A 325 -0.41 -2.38 31.79
CA GLY A 325 -0.04 -3.73 32.26
C GLY A 325 1.00 -4.36 31.35
N ASP A 326 1.27 -5.65 31.50
CA ASP A 326 2.22 -6.36 30.67
C ASP A 326 1.66 -6.68 29.29
N LEU A 327 2.51 -6.56 28.25
CA LEU A 327 2.15 -6.99 26.91
C LEU A 327 2.16 -8.54 26.84
N PRO A 328 1.19 -9.14 26.15
CA PRO A 328 1.18 -10.59 25.97
C PRO A 328 2.27 -11.04 24.99
N GLY A 329 2.94 -12.14 25.31
CA GLY A 329 4.02 -12.71 24.51
C GLY A 329 5.40 -12.28 24.98
N ASP A 330 6.42 -12.78 24.35
CA ASP A 330 7.83 -12.68 24.71
C ASP A 330 8.66 -11.77 23.79
N ILE A 331 8.05 -11.21 22.76
CA ILE A 331 8.73 -10.37 21.74
C ILE A 331 9.34 -9.09 22.36
N TRP A 332 8.72 -8.57 23.42
CA TRP A 332 9.14 -7.35 24.09
C TRP A 332 9.67 -7.62 25.51
N ILE A 333 10.32 -8.76 25.73
CA ILE A 333 10.90 -9.18 27.01
C ILE A 333 12.43 -9.24 26.85
N GLY A 334 13.13 -8.19 27.32
CA GLY A 334 14.59 -8.14 27.46
C GLY A 334 15.39 -7.95 26.15
N GLU A 335 16.58 -7.35 26.28
CA GLU A 335 17.51 -7.13 25.17
C GLU A 335 18.04 -8.44 24.57
N ALA A 336 18.20 -9.48 25.39
CA ALA A 336 18.85 -10.73 25.00
C ALA A 336 18.08 -11.54 23.94
N THR A 337 16.75 -11.47 23.91
CA THR A 337 15.92 -12.20 22.95
C THR A 337 15.99 -11.57 21.55
N MET A 338 16.12 -10.23 21.48
CA MET A 338 16.15 -9.52 20.20
C MET A 338 17.54 -9.51 19.55
N GLU A 339 18.63 -9.53 20.33
CA GLU A 339 19.97 -9.72 19.74
C GLU A 339 20.10 -11.09 19.08
N THR A 340 19.52 -12.14 19.66
CA THR A 340 19.51 -13.49 19.06
C THR A 340 18.66 -13.55 17.80
N ASP A 341 17.51 -12.89 17.78
CA ASP A 341 16.64 -12.85 16.59
C ASP A 341 17.20 -11.94 15.49
N LEU A 342 17.83 -10.82 15.85
CA LEU A 342 18.52 -9.95 14.92
C LEU A 342 19.76 -10.65 14.34
N ALA A 343 20.54 -11.33 15.15
CA ALA A 343 21.68 -12.13 14.70
C ALA A 343 21.23 -13.27 13.79
N ALA A 344 20.13 -13.95 14.10
CA ALA A 344 19.55 -14.98 13.25
C ALA A 344 18.98 -14.43 11.95
N ALA A 345 18.40 -13.23 11.97
CA ALA A 345 17.90 -12.55 10.76
C ALA A 345 19.03 -12.02 9.88
N LEU A 346 20.15 -11.60 10.45
CA LEU A 346 21.32 -11.11 9.74
C LEU A 346 22.30 -12.22 9.32
N ALA A 347 22.26 -13.39 9.96
CA ALA A 347 23.13 -14.51 9.64
C ALA A 347 23.14 -14.88 8.13
N PRO A 348 22.00 -14.95 7.42
CA PRO A 348 22.03 -15.21 5.97
C PRO A 348 22.70 -14.12 5.15
N ILE A 349 22.68 -12.87 5.64
CA ILE A 349 23.28 -11.71 4.96
C ILE A 349 24.78 -11.68 5.19
N LEU A 350 25.22 -11.99 6.40
CA LEU A 350 26.62 -12.04 6.80
C LEU A 350 27.37 -13.21 6.13
N ILE A 351 26.72 -14.38 5.98
CA ILE A 351 27.30 -15.54 5.28
C ILE A 351 27.57 -15.22 3.80
N VAL A 352 26.70 -14.42 3.15
CA VAL A 352 26.91 -14.00 1.75
C VAL A 352 28.13 -13.06 1.60
N ASP A 353 28.46 -12.28 2.63
CA ASP A 353 29.61 -11.39 2.61
C ASP A 353 30.94 -12.15 2.90
N GLU A 354 30.93 -13.18 3.76
CA GLU A 354 32.08 -14.03 3.98
C GLU A 354 32.45 -14.87 2.74
N ASP A 355 31.48 -15.37 2.01
CA ASP A 355 31.70 -16.07 0.74
C ASP A 355 32.25 -15.13 -0.36
N ARG A 356 31.93 -13.85 -0.33
CA ARG A 356 32.53 -12.83 -1.20
C ARG A 356 33.96 -12.44 -0.76
N ALA A 357 34.24 -12.43 0.54
CA ALA A 357 35.53 -12.13 1.08
C ALA A 357 36.56 -13.28 0.89
N SER A 358 36.09 -14.51 0.74
CA SER A 358 36.91 -15.71 0.52
C SER A 358 37.22 -16.01 -0.94
N GLN A 359 36.68 -15.27 -1.90
CA GLN A 359 37.09 -15.40 -3.30
C GLN A 359 38.45 -14.75 -3.52
N PRO A 360 39.48 -15.48 -4.03
CA PRO A 360 40.79 -14.93 -4.31
C PRO A 360 40.62 -13.79 -5.33
N ARG A 361 41.16 -12.62 -4.97
CA ARG A 361 41.23 -11.50 -5.92
C ARG A 361 41.98 -11.97 -7.17
N PRO A 362 41.48 -11.67 -8.37
CA PRO A 362 42.21 -11.98 -9.59
C PRO A 362 43.60 -11.30 -9.51
N THR A 363 44.62 -12.12 -9.49
CA THR A 363 46.03 -11.65 -9.55
C THR A 363 46.22 -10.99 -10.92
N THR A 364 46.38 -9.69 -10.94
CA THR A 364 46.89 -8.99 -12.10
C THR A 364 48.36 -9.39 -12.23
N ASN A 365 48.65 -10.32 -13.14
CA ASN A 365 50.01 -10.59 -13.57
C ASN A 365 50.58 -9.33 -14.25
N SER A 366 51.37 -8.62 -13.51
CA SER A 366 52.27 -7.63 -14.08
C SER A 366 53.57 -8.37 -14.52
N ASP A 367 53.52 -9.06 -15.66
CA ASP A 367 54.75 -9.48 -16.34
C ASP A 367 55.40 -8.24 -16.96
N GLY A 368 56.37 -7.72 -16.20
CA GLY A 368 57.29 -6.76 -16.68
C GLY A 368 58.30 -7.43 -17.63
N SER A 369 58.10 -7.27 -18.93
CA SER A 369 59.18 -7.44 -19.93
C SER A 369 59.40 -6.10 -20.59
N GLY A 370 60.42 -5.38 -20.09
CA GLY A 370 60.99 -4.22 -20.74
C GLY A 370 61.72 -4.58 -22.07
N PRO A 371 61.70 -3.69 -23.05
CA PRO A 371 62.40 -3.93 -24.29
C PRO A 371 63.89 -3.70 -24.09
N THR A 372 64.67 -4.74 -24.33
CA THR A 372 66.12 -4.63 -24.54
C THR A 372 66.45 -3.95 -25.88
N SER A 373 67.17 -2.88 -25.80
CA SER A 373 67.89 -2.24 -26.91
C SER A 373 68.88 -3.20 -27.57
N LEU A 374 68.93 -3.26 -28.89
CA LEU A 374 70.14 -3.49 -29.66
C LEU A 374 69.97 -3.01 -31.09
N GLY A 375 70.94 -2.23 -31.52
CA GLY A 375 71.57 -2.17 -32.82
C GLY A 375 70.94 -1.35 -33.90
#